data_14ae762f5f44fc5613933c19643eaf2b
#
_entry.id   14ae762f5f44fc5613933c19643eaf2b
#
_cell.length_a   1.000
_cell.length_b   1.000
_cell.length_c   1.000
_cell.angle_alpha   90.00
_cell.angle_beta   90.00
_cell.angle_gamma   90.00
#
_symmetry.space_group_name_H-M   'P 1'
#
loop_
_entity.id
_entity.type
_entity.pdbx_description
1 polymer ?
#
loop_
_entity_poly.entity_id
_entity_poly.type
_entity_poly.pdbx_seq_one_letter_code
_entity_poly.pdbx_strand_id
1 'polypeptide(L)' 'MKKGYYEKCKNCGKDYYYESSSNIWPGGKERETVICPYCKAEGPSEMISGFINSYKLDNDGKPMQ' A
#
# COMPACT_ATOMS: atom_id res chain seq x y z
N MET A 1 5.97 -7.03 11.22
CA MET A 1 4.56 -6.74 11.50
C MET A 1 3.88 -6.23 10.25
N LYS A 2 2.67 -6.74 9.97
CA LYS A 2 1.86 -6.25 8.87
C LYS A 2 0.89 -5.19 9.37
N LYS A 3 0.80 -4.10 8.65
CA LYS A 3 -0.20 -3.06 8.91
C LYS A 3 -0.97 -2.80 7.63
N GLY A 4 -2.28 -2.69 7.76
CA GLY A 4 -3.15 -2.46 6.63
C GLY A 4 -3.86 -1.11 6.74
N TYR A 5 -4.02 -0.45 5.60
CA TYR A 5 -4.64 0.87 5.54
C TYR A 5 -5.50 0.99 4.30
N TYR A 6 -6.53 1.82 4.41
CA TYR A 6 -7.35 2.20 3.26
C TYR A 6 -6.92 3.59 2.82
N GLU A 7 -6.82 3.79 1.51
CA GLU A 7 -6.38 5.05 0.95
C GLU A 7 -7.18 5.35 -0.30
N LYS A 8 -7.33 6.63 -0.61
CA LYS A 8 -8.02 7.07 -1.81
C LYS A 8 -7.01 7.59 -2.82
N CYS A 9 -7.08 7.07 -4.04
CA CYS A 9 -6.21 7.52 -5.12
C CYS A 9 -6.63 8.91 -5.58
N LYS A 10 -5.68 9.82 -5.62
CA LYS A 10 -5.95 11.19 -6.05
C LYS A 10 -6.07 11.31 -7.57
N ASN A 11 -5.58 10.33 -8.30
CA ASN A 11 -5.60 10.35 -9.76
C ASN A 11 -6.91 9.79 -10.32
N CYS A 12 -7.31 8.59 -9.90
CA CYS A 12 -8.54 7.96 -10.41
C CYS A 12 -9.72 8.08 -9.45
N GLY A 13 -9.48 8.51 -8.21
CA GLY A 13 -10.54 8.73 -7.23
C GLY A 13 -11.12 7.49 -6.59
N LYS A 14 -10.51 6.34 -6.82
CA LYS A 14 -10.99 5.09 -6.25
C LYS A 14 -10.27 4.75 -4.96
N ASP A 15 -10.98 4.13 -4.04
CA ASP A 15 -10.38 3.68 -2.79
C ASP A 15 -9.69 2.34 -3.02
N TYR A 16 -8.61 2.14 -2.30
CA TYR A 16 -7.89 0.87 -2.34
C TYR A 16 -7.31 0.58 -0.95
N TYR A 17 -6.86 -0.65 -0.78
CA TYR A 17 -6.26 -1.10 0.47
C TYR A 17 -4.79 -1.41 0.21
N TYR A 18 -3.93 -1.06 1.15
CA TYR A 18 -2.54 -1.46 1.05
C TYR A 18 -2.05 -2.02 2.37
N GLU A 19 -1.11 -2.94 2.29
CA GLU A 19 -0.46 -3.52 3.45
C GLU A 19 1.02 -3.21 3.39
N SER A 20 1.57 -2.81 4.53
CA SER A 20 3.01 -2.66 4.66
C SER A 20 3.54 -3.74 5.58
N SER A 21 4.63 -4.35 5.18
CA SER A 21 5.32 -5.37 5.97
C SER A 21 6.72 -4.88 6.24
N SER A 22 7.06 -4.72 7.51
CA SER A 22 8.40 -4.30 7.88
C SER A 22 9.06 -5.40 8.71
N ASN A 23 10.31 -5.69 8.37
CA ASN A 23 11.13 -6.61 9.13
C ASN A 23 12.14 -5.82 9.95
N ILE A 24 12.44 -6.33 11.13
CA ILE A 24 13.45 -5.70 11.98
C ILE A 24 14.81 -6.26 11.55
N TRP A 25 15.38 -5.67 10.51
CA TRP A 25 16.71 -6.00 10.07
C TRP A 25 17.67 -4.90 10.53
N PRO A 26 18.85 -5.26 11.00
CA PRO A 26 19.87 -4.26 11.26
C PRO A 26 20.44 -3.76 9.94
N GLY A 27 19.75 -2.85 9.32
CA GLY A 27 20.13 -2.33 8.03
C GLY A 27 19.16 -1.27 7.61
N GLY A 28 19.46 -0.47 6.67
CA GLY A 28 18.71 0.72 6.35
C GLY A 28 17.25 0.49 5.98
N LYS A 29 16.46 1.49 6.28
CA LYS A 29 15.10 1.56 5.78
C LYS A 29 15.12 2.18 4.40
N GLU A 30 14.29 1.69 3.51
CA GLU A 30 14.15 2.23 2.18
C GLU A 30 12.76 2.84 2.01
N ARG A 31 12.67 3.82 1.13
CA ARG A 31 11.39 4.43 0.83
C ARG A 31 10.62 3.54 -0.13
N GLU A 32 9.47 3.11 0.32
CA GLU A 32 8.55 2.32 -0.51
C GLU A 32 7.32 3.16 -0.81
N THR A 33 6.92 3.20 -2.07
CA THR A 33 5.77 3.96 -2.52
C THR A 33 4.62 3.02 -2.81
N VAL A 34 3.44 3.37 -2.30
CA VAL A 34 2.21 2.62 -2.59
C VAL A 34 1.75 2.99 -3.99
N ILE A 35 1.47 1.98 -4.80
CA ILE A 35 0.99 2.19 -6.17
C ILE A 35 -0.48 1.83 -6.23
N CYS A 36 -1.28 2.72 -6.79
CA CYS A 36 -2.71 2.47 -6.96
C CYS A 36 -2.92 1.22 -7.81
N PRO A 37 -3.73 0.25 -7.33
CA PRO A 37 -3.95 -0.98 -8.09
C PRO A 37 -4.86 -0.80 -9.30
N TYR A 38 -5.50 0.35 -9.44
CA TYR A 38 -6.41 0.62 -10.55
C TYR A 38 -5.72 1.37 -11.69
N CYS A 39 -5.09 2.50 -11.38
CA CYS A 39 -4.50 3.36 -12.41
C CYS A 39 -2.98 3.41 -12.39
N LYS A 40 -2.35 2.76 -11.43
CA LYS A 40 -0.89 2.69 -11.27
C LYS A 40 -0.25 4.02 -10.90
N ALA A 41 -1.02 4.97 -10.43
CA ALA A 41 -0.47 6.24 -9.96
C ALA A 41 0.26 6.06 -8.62
N GLU A 42 1.26 6.89 -8.37
CA GLU A 42 1.99 6.84 -7.11
C GLU A 42 1.14 7.42 -6.00
N GLY A 43 1.10 6.73 -4.86
CA GLY A 43 0.38 7.15 -3.68
C GLY A 43 1.31 7.52 -2.54
N PRO A 44 0.88 7.28 -1.31
CA PRO A 44 1.70 7.59 -0.15
C PRO A 44 2.97 6.74 -0.10
N SER A 45 4.01 7.27 0.51
CA SER A 45 5.26 6.55 0.67
C SER A 45 5.62 6.45 2.14
N GLU A 46 6.33 5.37 2.49
CA GLU A 46 6.77 5.13 3.86
C GLU A 46 8.21 4.64 3.86
N MET A 47 8.91 4.96 4.93
CA MET A 47 10.26 4.44 5.14
C MET A 47 10.16 3.14 5.93
N ILE A 48 10.38 2.03 5.26
CA ILE A 48 10.29 0.71 5.88
C ILE A 48 11.41 -0.19 5.42
N SER A 49 11.69 -1.20 6.20
CA SER A 49 12.60 -2.28 5.81
C SER A 49 11.75 -3.50 5.46
N GLY A 50 11.13 -3.47 4.30
CA GLY A 50 10.23 -4.52 3.88
C GLY A 50 9.59 -4.16 2.55
N PHE A 51 8.32 -4.48 2.41
CA PHE A 51 7.62 -4.20 1.16
C PHE A 51 6.19 -3.76 1.42
N ILE A 52 5.61 -3.13 0.40
CA ILE A 52 4.22 -2.66 0.42
C ILE A 52 3.49 -3.31 -0.75
N ASN A 53 2.29 -3.83 -0.47
CA ASN A 53 1.41 -4.37 -1.49
C ASN A 53 0.09 -3.65 -1.45
N SER A 54 -0.46 -3.35 -2.62
CA SER A 54 -1.76 -2.71 -2.74
C SER A 54 -2.74 -3.66 -3.40
N TYR A 55 -4.01 -3.54 -3.03
CA TYR A 55 -5.07 -4.44 -3.48
C TYR A 55 -6.30 -3.63 -3.86
N LYS A 56 -6.99 -4.09 -4.89
CA LYS A 56 -8.29 -3.54 -5.26
C LYS A 56 -9.32 -3.95 -4.24
N LEU A 57 -10.38 -3.17 -4.10
CA LEU A 57 -11.47 -3.48 -3.19
C LEU A 57 -12.61 -4.14 -3.96
N ASP A 58 -13.30 -5.06 -3.28
CA ASP A 58 -14.50 -5.68 -3.84
C ASP A 58 -15.74 -4.82 -3.55
N ASN A 59 -16.92 -5.35 -3.89
CA ASN A 59 -18.17 -4.62 -3.70
C ASN A 59 -18.50 -4.35 -2.23
N ASP A 60 -17.93 -5.12 -1.33
CA ASP A 60 -18.10 -4.95 0.10
C ASP A 60 -17.05 -4.04 0.72
N GLY A 61 -16.11 -3.56 -0.08
CA GLY A 61 -15.04 -2.72 0.40
C GLY A 61 -13.90 -3.49 1.06
N LYS A 62 -13.80 -4.78 0.78
CA LYS A 62 -12.74 -5.62 1.32
C LYS A 62 -11.65 -5.84 0.28
N PRO A 63 -10.40 -5.97 0.71
CA PRO A 63 -9.31 -6.18 -0.26
C PRO A 63 -9.43 -7.51 -0.98
N MET A 64 -9.27 -7.44 -2.29
CA MET A 64 -9.23 -8.63 -3.14
C MET A 64 -7.81 -9.15 -3.18
N GLN A 65 -7.62 -10.32 -2.61
CA GLN A 65 -6.31 -10.96 -2.55
C GLN A 65 -6.25 -12.16 -3.47
#